data_b549e73e1bc82880c529ec994f354f42
#
_entry.id   b549e73e1bc82880c529ec994f354f42
#
_cell.length_a   1.000
_cell.length_b   1.000
_cell.length_c   1.000
_cell.angle_alpha   90.00
_cell.angle_beta   90.00
_cell.angle_gamma   90.00
#
_symmetry.space_group_name_H-M   'P 1'
#
loop_
_entity.id
_entity.type
_entity.pdbx_description
1 polymer ?
#
loop_
_entity_poly.entity_id
_entity_poly.type
_entity_poly.pdbx_seq_one_letter_code
_entity_poly.pdbx_strand_id
1 'polypeptide(L)' 'MPKLPIISGLKLIKLFEKLGYERDHQTGSHVILRFKESPYRRLTIPNHKELAKGTLRAIIKQAGLTREEFERLI' A
#
# COMPACT_ATOMS: atom_id res chain seq x y z
N MET A 1 11.52 -16.67 10.09
CA MET A 1 10.93 -15.91 8.97
C MET A 1 10.64 -14.49 9.40
N PRO A 2 11.02 -13.52 8.59
CA PRO A 2 10.70 -12.15 8.96
C PRO A 2 9.19 -11.95 8.96
N LYS A 3 8.69 -11.28 9.96
CA LYS A 3 7.28 -10.94 10.07
C LYS A 3 7.04 -9.63 9.33
N LEU A 4 5.85 -9.48 8.74
CA LEU A 4 5.45 -8.19 8.20
C LEU A 4 5.38 -7.18 9.34
N PRO A 5 5.86 -5.95 9.13
CA PRO A 5 5.82 -4.94 10.18
C PRO A 5 4.40 -4.48 10.45
N ILE A 6 4.20 -3.95 11.65
CA ILE A 6 2.97 -3.24 11.98
C ILE A 6 3.10 -1.85 11.36
N ILE A 7 2.16 -1.50 10.48
CA ILE A 7 2.23 -0.25 9.74
C ILE A 7 0.84 0.38 9.66
N SER A 8 0.78 1.70 9.71
CA SER A 8 -0.47 2.43 9.52
C SER A 8 -0.79 2.57 8.04
N GLY A 9 -2.07 2.77 7.73
CA GLY A 9 -2.49 3.05 6.37
C GLY A 9 -1.81 4.30 5.82
N LEU A 10 -1.72 5.35 6.62
CA LEU A 10 -1.09 6.60 6.19
C LEU A 10 0.39 6.41 5.82
N LYS A 11 1.10 5.66 6.63
CA LYS A 11 2.52 5.38 6.36
C LYS A 11 2.67 4.57 5.07
N LEU A 12 1.80 3.60 4.87
CA LEU A 12 1.81 2.78 3.66
C LEU A 12 1.49 3.63 2.42
N ILE A 13 0.51 4.54 2.53
CA ILE A 13 0.17 5.46 1.45
C ILE A 13 1.39 6.29 1.05
N LYS A 14 2.09 6.87 2.02
CA LYS A 14 3.28 7.67 1.75
C LYS A 14 4.38 6.85 1.08
N LEU A 15 4.52 5.61 1.48
CA LEU A 15 5.48 4.69 0.91
C LEU A 15 5.21 4.45 -0.57
N PHE A 16 3.95 4.16 -0.92
CA PHE A 16 3.56 3.95 -2.31
C PHE A 16 3.63 5.24 -3.14
N GLU A 17 3.39 6.39 -2.53
CA GLU A 17 3.56 7.66 -3.23
C GLU A 17 5.00 7.84 -3.70
N LYS A 18 5.96 7.40 -2.90
CA LYS A 18 7.38 7.43 -3.30
C LYS A 18 7.67 6.50 -4.47
N LEU A 19 6.89 5.45 -4.62
CA LEU A 19 7.05 4.49 -5.71
C LEU A 19 6.39 4.93 -7.01
N GLY A 20 5.65 6.02 -6.99
CA GLY A 20 5.00 6.54 -8.18
C GLY A 20 3.49 6.42 -8.18
N TYR A 21 2.89 6.10 -7.04
CA TYR A 21 1.44 6.11 -6.91
C TYR A 21 0.98 7.51 -6.55
N GLU A 22 -0.21 7.87 -7.00
CA GLU A 22 -0.87 9.13 -6.68
C GLU A 22 -2.20 8.84 -6.03
N ARG A 23 -2.62 9.72 -5.12
CA ARG A 23 -3.95 9.62 -4.53
C ARG A 23 -4.97 9.97 -5.59
N ASP A 24 -5.84 9.02 -5.91
CA ASP A 24 -6.90 9.25 -6.88
C ASP A 24 -8.12 9.88 -6.19
N HIS A 25 -8.63 9.21 -5.17
CA HIS A 25 -9.76 9.73 -4.38
C HIS A 25 -9.84 8.97 -3.06
N GLN A 26 -10.73 9.39 -2.19
CA GLN A 26 -10.99 8.74 -0.92
C GLN A 26 -12.48 8.51 -0.74
N THR A 27 -12.84 7.30 -0.36
CA THR A 27 -14.22 6.93 -0.05
C THR A 27 -14.25 6.45 1.40
N GLY A 28 -14.84 7.25 2.30
CA GLY A 28 -14.81 6.94 3.72
C GLY A 28 -13.39 6.84 4.22
N SER A 29 -13.05 5.71 4.84
CA SER A 29 -11.70 5.47 5.34
C SER A 29 -10.78 4.81 4.32
N HIS A 30 -11.26 4.57 3.10
CA HIS A 30 -10.47 3.91 2.06
C HIS A 30 -9.85 4.95 1.12
N VAL A 31 -8.53 4.96 1.04
CA VAL A 31 -7.80 5.83 0.12
C VAL A 31 -7.43 5.02 -1.10
N ILE A 32 -7.84 5.49 -2.27
CA ILE A 32 -7.56 4.81 -3.53
C ILE A 32 -6.34 5.48 -4.16
N LEU A 33 -5.29 4.70 -4.39
CA LEU A 33 -4.09 5.14 -5.08
C LEU A 33 -4.10 4.60 -6.49
N ARG A 34 -3.50 5.35 -7.40
CA ARG A 34 -3.35 4.93 -8.79
C ARG A 34 -1.91 5.15 -9.21
N PHE A 35 -1.33 4.14 -9.87
CA PHE A 35 0.00 4.30 -10.43
C PHE A 35 -0.05 5.29 -11.60
N LYS A 36 0.90 6.20 -11.65
CA LYS A 36 0.89 7.30 -12.62
C LYS A 36 1.18 6.85 -14.05
N GLU A 37 1.70 5.64 -14.24
CA GLU A 37 2.02 5.10 -15.56
C GLU A 37 1.15 3.91 -15.89
N SER A 38 0.94 3.65 -17.20
CA SER A 38 0.25 2.46 -17.65
C SER A 38 0.88 1.21 -17.03
N PRO A 39 0.10 0.24 -16.54
CA PRO A 39 -1.35 0.07 -16.70
C PRO A 39 -2.22 0.80 -15.67
N TYR A 40 -1.73 1.80 -14.98
CA TYR A 40 -2.47 2.60 -13.99
C TYR A 40 -3.07 1.73 -12.87
N ARG A 41 -2.25 0.85 -12.34
CA ARG A 41 -2.66 -0.07 -11.27
C ARG A 41 -3.22 0.71 -10.09
N ARG A 42 -4.31 0.20 -9.53
CA ARG A 42 -4.98 0.83 -8.39
C ARG A 42 -4.82 0.00 -7.13
N LEU A 43 -4.66 0.70 -6.02
CA LEU A 43 -4.59 0.10 -4.70
C LEU A 43 -5.60 0.78 -3.80
N THR A 44 -6.26 -0.01 -2.96
CA THR A 44 -7.16 0.52 -1.94
C THR A 44 -6.51 0.30 -0.58
N ILE A 45 -6.22 1.38 0.12
CA ILE A 45 -5.54 1.32 1.41
C ILE A 45 -6.45 1.90 2.49
N PRO A 46 -6.86 1.09 3.48
CA PRO A 46 -7.65 1.62 4.60
C PRO A 46 -6.80 2.58 5.42
N ASN A 47 -7.35 3.74 5.74
CA ASN A 47 -6.65 4.73 6.56
C ASN A 47 -6.84 4.40 8.03
N HIS A 48 -6.30 3.28 8.48
CA HIS A 48 -6.35 2.82 9.86
C HIS A 48 -5.00 3.02 10.53
N LYS A 49 -5.02 3.16 11.84
CA LYS A 49 -3.78 3.33 12.63
C LYS A 49 -2.87 2.11 12.48
N GLU A 50 -3.46 0.95 12.30
CA GLU A 50 -2.74 -0.30 12.18
C GLU A 50 -3.44 -1.19 11.18
N LEU A 51 -2.72 -1.60 10.15
CA LEU A 51 -3.28 -2.49 9.14
C LEU A 51 -3.15 -3.94 9.58
N ALA A 52 -4.23 -4.70 9.40
CA ALA A 52 -4.19 -6.15 9.64
C ALA A 52 -3.20 -6.79 8.67
N LYS A 53 -2.53 -7.84 9.13
CA LYS A 53 -1.53 -8.55 8.32
C LYS A 53 -2.09 -9.05 6.99
N GLY A 54 -3.31 -9.58 7.00
CA GLY A 54 -3.96 -10.05 5.79
C GLY A 54 -4.21 -8.92 4.79
N THR A 55 -4.65 -7.76 5.29
CA THR A 55 -4.88 -6.58 4.47
C THR A 55 -3.57 -6.09 3.86
N LEU A 56 -2.53 -5.98 4.68
CA LEU A 56 -1.22 -5.54 4.21
C LEU A 56 -0.67 -6.49 3.15
N ARG A 57 -0.79 -7.79 3.39
CA ARG A 57 -0.34 -8.81 2.45
C ARG A 57 -1.06 -8.72 1.11
N ALA A 58 -2.37 -8.49 1.15
CA ALA A 58 -3.17 -8.34 -0.07
C ALA A 58 -2.75 -7.10 -0.87
N ILE A 59 -2.48 -6.00 -0.18
CA ILE A 59 -2.03 -4.76 -0.82
C ILE A 59 -0.68 -4.95 -1.49
N ILE A 60 0.26 -5.57 -0.81
CA ILE A 60 1.59 -5.87 -1.35
C ILE A 60 1.46 -6.70 -2.62
N LYS A 61 0.61 -7.71 -2.60
CA LYS A 61 0.37 -8.57 -3.75
C LYS A 61 -0.26 -7.80 -4.92
N GLN A 62 -1.24 -6.96 -4.63
CA GLN A 62 -1.88 -6.13 -5.65
C GLN A 62 -0.88 -5.17 -6.30
N ALA A 63 0.08 -4.69 -5.53
CA ALA A 63 1.12 -3.81 -6.05
C ALA A 63 2.17 -4.53 -6.89
N GLY A 64 2.11 -5.86 -6.94
CA GLY A 64 3.07 -6.65 -7.70
C GLY A 64 4.42 -6.78 -7.01
N LEU A 65 4.47 -6.54 -5.72
CA LEU A 65 5.70 -6.63 -4.94
C LEU A 65 5.80 -7.99 -4.26
N THR A 66 7.03 -8.46 -4.11
CA THR A 66 7.28 -9.57 -3.21
C THR A 66 7.40 -9.03 -1.79
N ARG A 67 7.31 -9.93 -0.82
CA ARG A 67 7.50 -9.57 0.59
C ARG A 67 8.88 -8.96 0.82
N GLU A 68 9.90 -9.55 0.23
CA GLU A 68 11.27 -9.05 0.35
C GLU A 68 11.44 -7.66 -0.25
N GLU A 69 10.83 -7.44 -1.40
CA GLU A 69 10.86 -6.11 -2.02
C GLU A 69 10.20 -5.06 -1.12
N PHE A 70 9.07 -5.42 -0.52
CA PHE A 70 8.38 -4.52 0.39
C PHE A 70 9.22 -4.22 1.63
N GLU A 71 9.86 -5.24 2.20
CA GLU A 71 10.70 -5.07 3.38
C GLU A 71 11.87 -4.13 3.13
N ARG A 72 12.38 -4.08 1.90
CA ARG A 72 13.45 -3.16 1.55
C ARG A 72 13.00 -1.70 1.48
N LEU A 73 11.71 -1.47 1.36
CA LEU A 73 11.17 -0.11 1.24
C LEU A 73 10.96 0.56 2.59
N ILE A 74 10.90 -0.20 3.64
CA ILE A 74 10.62 0.31 4.97
C ILE A 74 11.86 0.36 5.84
#